data_26f309d475cc4cc08f3b0afefe317356
#
_entry.id   26f309d475cc4cc08f3b0afefe317356
#
_cell.length_a   1.000
_cell.length_b   1.000
_cell.length_c   1.000
_cell.angle_alpha   90.00
_cell.angle_beta   90.00
_cell.angle_gamma   90.00
#
_symmetry.space_group_name_H-M   'P 1'
#
loop_
_entity.id
_entity.type
_entity.pdbx_description
1 polymer ?
#
loop_
_entity_poly.entity_id
_entity_poly.type
_entity_poly.pdbx_seq_one_letter_code
_entity_poly.pdbx_strand_id
1 'polypeptide(L)'
;MAGRGERGMVGIVVHGSGGPLELLGVPADAALTPFAGSYRFLDLAFATLANSRVRTPAATRDARGPQAVPPPHGRGGGAARVLEALRRLSSGSRLGGITTVAVLSADHVLQVDLREVHTLHRDLGADVTLAGLPVPFGEREPRTMLLAGRDHGLIEVRRAAPTAVANLSWAGDLLVSTRAIPTVLASSRGASGASVLTRLADRLRVIVHDVVDASLPGVGHAYWHEPTSIETYYAAQMDLCGQRPALDLFNPAWPLPAAPGQLGPARMGLDDGGHAAHAVSCLVADGVVMRGGYAATSVLGRGVVVECGAEVEDCLLMDGCHIGRGAHLRRAIVTAGAVVPDGAEIGWSVTPEWAQARASGLTIVAPRLRLGTTEDGESSAIGA
;
A
#
# COMPACT_ATOMS: atom_id res chain seq x y z
N MET A 1 18.14 18.47 16.40
CA MET A 1 19.06 17.44 16.98
C MET A 1 18.78 16.14 16.28
N ALA A 2 19.68 15.65 15.41
CA ALA A 2 19.52 14.37 14.76
C ALA A 2 19.64 13.26 15.83
N GLY A 3 18.51 12.66 16.19
CA GLY A 3 18.46 11.56 17.15
C GLY A 3 19.35 10.41 16.66
N ARG A 4 20.12 9.82 17.55
CA ARG A 4 20.90 8.60 17.28
C ARG A 4 19.90 7.52 16.87
N GLY A 5 19.91 7.11 15.57
CA GLY A 5 19.09 6.02 15.07
C GLY A 5 19.29 4.73 15.86
N GLU A 6 18.36 3.78 15.73
CA GLU A 6 18.46 2.46 16.37
C GLU A 6 19.82 1.83 16.00
N ARG A 7 20.67 1.64 17.02
CA ARG A 7 22.03 1.16 16.77
C ARG A 7 21.98 -0.29 16.33
N GLY A 8 22.52 -0.57 15.14
CA GLY A 8 22.66 -1.92 14.62
C GLY A 8 21.52 -2.39 13.70
N MET A 9 20.51 -1.56 13.40
CA MET A 9 19.45 -1.93 12.45
C MET A 9 19.43 -1.00 11.22
N VAL A 10 19.25 -1.57 10.05
CA VAL A 10 18.94 -0.87 8.80
C VAL A 10 17.66 -1.42 8.18
N GLY A 11 16.96 -0.60 7.40
CA GLY A 11 15.73 -0.98 6.74
C GLY A 11 15.79 -0.84 5.23
N ILE A 12 15.20 -1.77 4.52
CA ILE A 12 14.99 -1.74 3.08
C ILE A 12 13.51 -1.95 2.79
N VAL A 13 13.03 -1.26 1.75
CA VAL A 13 11.67 -1.45 1.25
C VAL A 13 11.75 -2.20 -0.07
N VAL A 14 10.93 -3.23 -0.20
CA VAL A 14 10.77 -4.00 -1.43
C VAL A 14 9.36 -3.80 -1.97
N HIS A 15 9.19 -3.97 -3.27
CA HIS A 15 7.87 -3.88 -3.88
C HIS A 15 7.70 -4.93 -4.98
N GLY A 16 6.45 -5.24 -5.32
CA GLY A 16 6.07 -6.16 -6.37
C GLY A 16 5.49 -5.48 -7.59
N SER A 17 5.41 -6.24 -8.65
CA SER A 17 4.65 -5.88 -9.85
C SER A 17 3.36 -6.68 -9.90
N GLY A 18 2.28 -6.03 -10.26
CA GLY A 18 0.96 -6.64 -10.41
C GLY A 18 0.21 -6.80 -9.08
N GLY A 19 -1.05 -7.07 -9.18
CA GLY A 19 -1.94 -7.30 -8.04
C GLY A 19 -3.40 -7.09 -8.41
N PRO A 20 -4.30 -7.28 -7.47
CA PRO A 20 -5.74 -7.13 -7.70
C PRO A 20 -6.15 -5.71 -8.16
N LEU A 21 -5.25 -4.73 -8.01
CA LEU A 21 -5.50 -3.32 -8.33
C LEU A 21 -5.07 -2.91 -9.75
N GLU A 22 -4.54 -3.82 -10.56
CA GLU A 22 -4.16 -3.53 -11.97
C GLU A 22 -5.33 -2.93 -12.77
N LEU A 23 -6.56 -3.36 -12.47
CA LEU A 23 -7.77 -2.84 -13.13
C LEU A 23 -8.06 -1.36 -12.83
N LEU A 24 -7.43 -0.80 -11.79
CA LEU A 24 -7.56 0.61 -11.46
C LEU A 24 -6.61 1.51 -12.26
N GLY A 25 -5.88 0.94 -13.24
CA GLY A 25 -4.88 1.69 -14.00
C GLY A 25 -3.72 2.20 -13.13
N VAL A 26 -3.58 1.65 -11.93
CA VAL A 26 -2.43 1.93 -11.07
C VAL A 26 -1.19 1.40 -11.79
N PRO A 27 -0.05 2.11 -11.75
CA PRO A 27 1.19 1.60 -12.33
C PRO A 27 1.42 0.15 -11.93
N ALA A 28 2.02 -0.65 -12.81
CA ALA A 28 2.34 -2.06 -12.54
C ALA A 28 3.14 -2.30 -11.24
N ASP A 29 3.59 -1.23 -10.61
CA ASP A 29 4.27 -1.18 -9.31
C ASP A 29 3.26 -0.95 -8.17
N ALA A 30 2.94 -2.00 -7.44
CA ALA A 30 2.03 -1.95 -6.30
C ALA A 30 2.43 -0.89 -5.24
N ALA A 31 3.73 -0.60 -5.11
CA ALA A 31 4.23 0.40 -4.17
C ALA A 31 3.73 1.83 -4.46
N LEU A 32 3.38 2.10 -5.71
CA LEU A 32 2.86 3.40 -6.13
C LEU A 32 1.34 3.53 -6.01
N THR A 33 0.66 2.50 -5.49
CA THR A 33 -0.78 2.52 -5.25
C THR A 33 -1.15 3.67 -4.33
N PRO A 34 -2.05 4.59 -4.75
CA PRO A 34 -2.52 5.69 -3.92
C PRO A 34 -3.24 5.18 -2.67
N PHE A 35 -3.03 5.82 -1.54
CA PHE A 35 -3.70 5.51 -0.29
C PHE A 35 -3.93 6.76 0.55
N ALA A 36 -5.05 6.83 1.23
CA ALA A 36 -5.40 7.96 2.11
C ALA A 36 -5.34 9.35 1.42
N GLY A 37 -5.71 9.40 0.15
CA GLY A 37 -5.79 10.61 -0.66
C GLY A 37 -4.43 11.17 -1.11
N SER A 38 -3.44 11.26 -0.23
CA SER A 38 -2.16 11.93 -0.51
C SER A 38 -0.94 11.00 -0.53
N TYR A 39 -1.05 9.79 0.00
CA TYR A 39 0.08 8.87 0.18
C TYR A 39 0.05 7.72 -0.82
N ARG A 40 1.13 6.97 -0.87
CA ARG A 40 1.25 5.68 -1.55
C ARG A 40 1.68 4.64 -0.54
N PHE A 41 1.49 3.37 -0.82
CA PHE A 41 1.98 2.30 0.07
C PHE A 41 3.47 2.44 0.38
N LEU A 42 4.26 2.86 -0.62
CA LEU A 42 5.68 3.16 -0.45
C LEU A 42 5.97 4.21 0.63
N ASP A 43 5.18 5.28 0.65
CA ASP A 43 5.36 6.38 1.59
C ASP A 43 5.09 5.90 3.03
N LEU A 44 4.10 5.03 3.21
CA LEU A 44 3.77 4.43 4.51
C LEU A 44 4.84 3.45 4.99
N ALA A 45 5.41 2.64 4.10
CA ALA A 45 6.53 1.76 4.44
C ALA A 45 7.77 2.56 4.89
N PHE A 46 8.09 3.66 4.19
CA PHE A 46 9.17 4.55 4.63
C PHE A 46 8.85 5.31 5.91
N ALA A 47 7.57 5.66 6.15
CA ALA A 47 7.14 6.25 7.42
C ALA A 47 7.41 5.30 8.59
N THR A 48 7.09 4.02 8.43
CA THR A 48 7.38 2.98 9.43
C THR A 48 8.87 2.90 9.76
N LEU A 49 9.75 2.90 8.75
CA LEU A 49 11.20 2.94 8.98
C LEU A 49 11.64 4.22 9.71
N ALA A 50 11.18 5.38 9.23
CA ALA A 50 11.59 6.67 9.78
C ALA A 50 11.15 6.86 11.24
N ASN A 51 9.90 6.54 11.54
CA ASN A 51 9.32 6.65 12.88
C ASN A 51 9.95 5.65 13.86
N SER A 52 10.29 4.45 13.38
CA SER A 52 11.07 3.47 14.13
C SER A 52 12.57 3.85 14.26
N ARG A 53 12.99 4.99 13.70
CA ARG A 53 14.40 5.47 13.68
C ARG A 53 15.36 4.51 12.98
N VAL A 54 14.87 3.74 12.03
CA VAL A 54 15.64 2.79 11.22
C VAL A 54 16.20 3.52 10.00
N ARG A 55 17.50 3.38 9.76
CA ARG A 55 18.17 4.01 8.62
C ARG A 55 17.97 3.19 7.36
N THR A 56 17.74 3.85 6.23
CA THR A 56 17.80 3.23 4.91
C THR A 56 19.23 3.27 4.37
N PRO A 57 19.79 2.15 3.86
CA PRO A 57 21.13 2.12 3.30
C PRO A 57 21.29 3.05 2.08
N ALA A 58 22.49 3.54 1.84
CA ALA A 58 22.78 4.39 0.67
C ALA A 58 22.51 3.67 -0.67
N ALA A 59 22.64 2.35 -0.71
CA ALA A 59 22.35 1.54 -1.90
C ALA A 59 20.86 1.53 -2.32
N THR A 60 19.96 2.00 -1.42
CA THR A 60 18.53 2.16 -1.67
C THR A 60 18.12 3.63 -1.71
N ARG A 61 19.04 4.53 -2.05
CA ARG A 61 18.81 5.96 -2.15
C ARG A 61 19.32 6.49 -3.49
N ASP A 62 18.57 7.41 -4.08
CA ASP A 62 19.03 8.23 -5.20
C ASP A 62 18.95 9.71 -4.85
N ALA A 63 19.17 10.60 -5.85
CA ALA A 63 19.08 12.05 -5.69
C ALA A 63 17.67 12.53 -5.24
N ARG A 64 16.64 11.71 -5.37
CA ARG A 64 15.24 12.00 -5.00
C ARG A 64 14.88 11.47 -3.61
N GLY A 65 15.77 10.72 -2.94
CA GLY A 65 15.56 10.15 -1.62
C GLY A 65 15.65 8.63 -1.55
N PRO A 66 15.10 8.01 -0.48
CA PRO A 66 15.03 6.56 -0.36
C PRO A 66 14.17 5.95 -1.46
N GLN A 67 14.66 4.88 -2.07
CA GLN A 67 13.91 4.11 -3.07
C GLN A 67 13.69 2.67 -2.62
N ALA A 68 12.55 2.11 -3.02
CA ALA A 68 12.30 0.68 -2.86
C ALA A 68 13.20 -0.13 -3.81
N VAL A 69 13.54 -1.33 -3.39
CA VAL A 69 14.29 -2.28 -4.23
C VAL A 69 13.31 -2.87 -5.25
N PRO A 70 13.51 -2.65 -6.55
CA PRO A 70 12.62 -3.19 -7.57
C PRO A 70 12.65 -4.73 -7.58
N PRO A 71 11.56 -5.38 -8.01
CA PRO A 71 11.49 -6.81 -8.13
C PRO A 71 12.54 -7.34 -9.13
N PRO A 72 13.00 -8.58 -8.97
CA PRO A 72 13.73 -9.27 -10.03
C PRO A 72 12.82 -9.39 -11.26
N HIS A 73 13.40 -9.37 -12.45
CA HIS A 73 12.66 -9.53 -13.70
C HIS A 73 11.78 -10.78 -13.65
N GLY A 74 10.46 -10.59 -13.63
CA GLY A 74 9.44 -11.63 -13.53
C GLY A 74 8.49 -11.45 -12.33
N ARG A 75 7.37 -12.19 -12.34
CA ARG A 75 6.39 -12.22 -11.24
C ARG A 75 6.93 -13.04 -10.06
N GLY A 76 7.88 -12.51 -9.33
CA GLY A 76 8.41 -13.12 -8.10
C GLY A 76 7.48 -12.83 -6.91
N GLY A 77 7.06 -13.86 -6.17
CA GLY A 77 6.34 -13.69 -4.89
C GLY A 77 7.21 -12.99 -3.83
N GLY A 78 6.60 -12.61 -2.69
CA GLY A 78 7.25 -11.85 -1.61
C GLY A 78 8.64 -12.36 -1.21
N ALA A 79 8.81 -13.68 -1.08
CA ALA A 79 10.10 -14.28 -0.75
C ALA A 79 11.23 -13.96 -1.76
N ALA A 80 10.93 -13.97 -3.07
CA ALA A 80 11.94 -13.69 -4.09
C ALA A 80 12.44 -12.24 -4.02
N ARG A 81 11.56 -11.32 -3.71
CA ARG A 81 11.87 -9.88 -3.54
C ARG A 81 12.78 -9.64 -2.34
N VAL A 82 12.41 -10.23 -1.21
CA VAL A 82 13.22 -10.18 0.01
C VAL A 82 14.65 -10.69 -0.25
N LEU A 83 14.78 -11.83 -0.93
CA LEU A 83 16.07 -12.44 -1.23
C LEU A 83 16.94 -11.58 -2.15
N GLU A 84 16.34 -10.96 -3.16
CA GLU A 84 17.05 -10.04 -4.06
C GLU A 84 17.51 -8.77 -3.29
N ALA A 85 16.68 -8.23 -2.43
CA ALA A 85 17.04 -7.09 -1.60
C ALA A 85 18.22 -7.44 -0.66
N LEU A 86 18.18 -8.58 0.01
CA LEU A 86 19.27 -9.04 0.88
C LEU A 86 20.56 -9.32 0.08
N ARG A 87 20.45 -9.85 -1.15
CA ARG A 87 21.60 -10.10 -2.04
C ARG A 87 22.26 -8.77 -2.44
N ARG A 88 21.49 -7.78 -2.85
CA ARG A 88 22.02 -6.43 -3.20
C ARG A 88 22.69 -5.76 -2.00
N LEU A 89 22.07 -5.86 -0.83
CA LEU A 89 22.63 -5.29 0.39
C LEU A 89 23.97 -5.97 0.75
N SER A 90 24.05 -7.29 0.67
CA SER A 90 25.26 -8.05 1.00
C SER A 90 26.42 -7.83 0.03
N SER A 91 26.12 -7.53 -1.25
CA SER A 91 27.14 -7.30 -2.28
C SER A 91 27.63 -5.85 -2.37
N GLY A 92 26.82 -4.87 -1.96
CA GLY A 92 27.09 -3.44 -2.18
C GLY A 92 27.37 -2.62 -0.93
N SER A 93 27.09 -3.11 0.26
CA SER A 93 27.19 -2.33 1.50
C SER A 93 28.10 -2.98 2.53
N ARG A 94 28.97 -2.17 3.12
CA ARG A 94 29.67 -2.60 4.33
C ARG A 94 28.67 -2.57 5.49
N LEU A 95 28.20 -3.76 5.92
CA LEU A 95 27.31 -3.93 7.07
C LEU A 95 28.05 -3.78 8.42
N GLY A 96 29.17 -3.05 8.45
CA GLY A 96 29.96 -2.85 9.66
C GLY A 96 29.13 -2.20 10.76
N GLY A 97 28.99 -2.90 11.90
CA GLY A 97 28.22 -2.44 13.05
C GLY A 97 26.70 -2.63 12.92
N ILE A 98 26.19 -3.20 11.79
CA ILE A 98 24.79 -3.54 11.60
C ILE A 98 24.58 -5.00 12.00
N THR A 99 23.64 -5.24 12.90
CA THR A 99 23.31 -6.57 13.40
C THR A 99 22.03 -7.13 12.79
N THR A 100 21.14 -6.26 12.33
CA THR A 100 19.79 -6.64 11.86
C THR A 100 19.40 -5.83 10.62
N VAL A 101 18.76 -6.47 9.68
CA VAL A 101 18.12 -5.87 8.50
C VAL A 101 16.62 -6.03 8.62
N ALA A 102 15.89 -4.93 8.62
CA ALA A 102 14.43 -4.91 8.45
C ALA A 102 14.10 -4.85 6.97
N VAL A 103 13.24 -5.75 6.50
CA VAL A 103 12.70 -5.74 5.14
C VAL A 103 11.21 -5.51 5.23
N LEU A 104 10.72 -4.44 4.62
CA LEU A 104 9.30 -4.11 4.53
C LEU A 104 8.83 -4.22 3.09
N SER A 105 7.65 -4.78 2.90
CA SER A 105 6.98 -4.78 1.60
C SER A 105 6.12 -3.54 1.43
N ALA A 106 6.14 -2.95 0.25
CA ALA A 106 5.26 -1.83 -0.11
C ALA A 106 4.08 -2.27 -1.00
N ASP A 107 3.66 -3.53 -0.90
CA ASP A 107 2.46 -4.06 -1.57
C ASP A 107 1.22 -3.92 -0.68
N HIS A 108 1.42 -3.56 0.57
CA HIS A 108 0.42 -3.41 1.60
C HIS A 108 0.82 -2.31 2.59
N VAL A 109 -0.05 -1.98 3.51
CA VAL A 109 0.24 -1.06 4.60
C VAL A 109 0.60 -1.85 5.84
N LEU A 110 1.75 -1.55 6.44
CA LEU A 110 2.13 -2.03 7.76
C LEU A 110 2.68 -0.84 8.56
N GLN A 111 1.98 -0.47 9.64
CA GLN A 111 2.43 0.53 10.59
C GLN A 111 2.65 -0.15 11.93
N VAL A 112 3.92 -0.31 12.31
CA VAL A 112 4.37 -1.00 13.51
C VAL A 112 5.66 -0.36 14.02
N ASP A 113 5.84 -0.30 15.33
CA ASP A 113 7.13 0.14 15.88
C ASP A 113 8.17 -0.98 15.78
N LEU A 114 9.05 -0.88 14.78
CA LEU A 114 10.10 -1.87 14.56
C LEU A 114 11.10 -1.98 15.72
N ARG A 115 11.14 -1.00 16.64
CA ARG A 115 12.00 -1.09 17.84
C ARG A 115 11.50 -2.17 18.79
N GLU A 116 10.18 -2.30 18.95
CA GLU A 116 9.57 -3.36 19.74
C GLU A 116 9.84 -4.74 19.10
N VAL A 117 9.61 -4.86 17.80
CA VAL A 117 9.88 -6.10 17.05
C VAL A 117 11.37 -6.46 17.10
N HIS A 118 12.26 -5.47 17.00
CA HIS A 118 13.72 -5.68 17.10
C HIS A 118 14.16 -6.11 18.52
N THR A 119 13.51 -5.58 19.54
CA THR A 119 13.75 -6.00 20.93
C THR A 119 13.38 -7.47 21.11
N LEU A 120 12.19 -7.86 20.68
CA LEU A 120 11.75 -9.27 20.69
C LEU A 120 12.71 -10.17 19.90
N HIS A 121 13.10 -9.75 18.68
CA HIS A 121 14.05 -10.47 17.84
C HIS A 121 15.37 -10.76 18.57
N ARG A 122 15.89 -9.79 19.28
CA ARG A 122 17.15 -9.92 20.04
C ARG A 122 16.99 -10.77 21.30
N ASP A 123 15.95 -10.53 22.07
CA ASP A 123 15.70 -11.19 23.36
C ASP A 123 15.47 -12.68 23.19
N LEU A 124 14.80 -13.06 22.09
CA LEU A 124 14.61 -14.45 21.71
C LEU A 124 15.81 -15.04 20.93
N GLY A 125 16.86 -14.27 20.66
CA GLY A 125 18.03 -14.71 19.89
C GLY A 125 17.69 -15.17 18.47
N ALA A 126 16.68 -14.56 17.85
CA ALA A 126 16.21 -14.95 16.55
C ALA A 126 17.23 -14.68 15.43
N ASP A 127 17.26 -15.54 14.43
CA ASP A 127 17.96 -15.30 13.17
C ASP A 127 17.04 -14.61 12.16
N VAL A 128 15.76 -14.96 12.18
CA VAL A 128 14.71 -14.35 11.34
C VAL A 128 13.46 -14.15 12.19
N THR A 129 12.85 -12.97 12.09
CA THR A 129 11.53 -12.68 12.64
C THR A 129 10.58 -12.34 11.49
N LEU A 130 9.50 -13.11 11.35
CA LEU A 130 8.46 -12.86 10.36
C LEU A 130 7.34 -12.02 10.99
N ALA A 131 6.87 -11.01 10.29
CA ALA A 131 5.63 -10.33 10.68
C ALA A 131 4.44 -11.22 10.28
N GLY A 132 3.71 -11.70 11.29
CA GLY A 132 2.47 -12.46 11.13
C GLY A 132 1.30 -11.49 11.06
N LEU A 133 0.66 -11.41 9.91
CA LEU A 133 -0.51 -10.55 9.67
C LEU A 133 -1.78 -11.35 9.90
N PRO A 134 -2.66 -10.95 10.84
CA PRO A 134 -3.94 -11.61 11.03
C PRO A 134 -4.77 -11.60 9.77
N VAL A 135 -5.35 -12.72 9.41
CA VAL A 135 -6.22 -12.84 8.25
C VAL A 135 -7.67 -12.64 8.69
N PRO A 136 -8.45 -11.75 8.04
CA PRO A 136 -9.83 -11.51 8.39
C PRO A 136 -10.66 -12.79 8.38
N PHE A 137 -11.58 -12.88 9.34
CA PHE A 137 -12.51 -14.03 9.41
C PHE A 137 -13.37 -14.10 8.13
N GLY A 138 -13.45 -15.30 7.55
CA GLY A 138 -14.21 -15.53 6.30
C GLY A 138 -13.38 -15.38 5.01
N GLU A 139 -12.15 -14.94 5.09
CA GLU A 139 -11.22 -14.98 3.96
C GLU A 139 -10.97 -16.44 3.55
N ARG A 140 -11.02 -16.73 2.26
CA ARG A 140 -10.85 -18.10 1.72
C ARG A 140 -9.69 -18.22 0.75
N GLU A 141 -9.08 -17.10 0.36
CA GLU A 141 -7.96 -17.11 -0.57
C GLU A 141 -6.71 -17.77 0.05
N PRO A 142 -6.04 -18.67 -0.68
CA PRO A 142 -4.84 -19.33 -0.18
C PRO A 142 -3.69 -18.33 -0.01
N ARG A 143 -3.14 -18.23 1.22
CA ARG A 143 -2.02 -17.39 1.61
C ARG A 143 -0.84 -18.21 2.10
N THR A 144 0.30 -17.59 2.30
CA THR A 144 1.41 -18.18 3.05
C THR A 144 1.08 -18.10 4.53
N MET A 145 0.46 -19.17 5.05
CA MET A 145 0.03 -19.26 6.43
C MET A 145 1.18 -19.68 7.34
N LEU A 146 1.23 -19.05 8.52
CA LEU A 146 2.21 -19.30 9.57
C LEU A 146 1.52 -19.92 10.78
N LEU A 147 2.12 -20.95 11.35
CA LEU A 147 1.76 -21.48 12.66
C LEU A 147 2.95 -21.28 13.60
N ALA A 148 2.74 -20.54 14.68
CA ALA A 148 3.73 -20.28 15.69
C ALA A 148 3.41 -20.97 17.02
N GLY A 149 4.44 -21.34 17.77
CA GLY A 149 4.33 -21.83 19.13
C GLY A 149 4.14 -20.71 20.16
N ARG A 150 3.91 -21.08 21.40
CA ARG A 150 3.80 -20.12 22.52
C ARG A 150 5.10 -19.35 22.79
N ASP A 151 6.23 -19.88 22.34
CA ASP A 151 7.55 -19.27 22.39
C ASP A 151 7.88 -18.43 21.15
N HIS A 152 6.85 -18.12 20.34
CA HIS A 152 6.95 -17.47 19.04
C HIS A 152 7.69 -18.28 17.96
N GLY A 153 8.23 -19.47 18.26
CA GLY A 153 8.93 -20.30 17.28
C GLY A 153 8.02 -20.69 16.12
N LEU A 154 8.51 -20.59 14.89
CA LEU A 154 7.79 -21.03 13.71
C LEU A 154 7.70 -22.57 13.69
N ILE A 155 6.48 -23.10 13.74
CA ILE A 155 6.18 -24.54 13.73
C ILE A 155 5.91 -25.04 12.32
N GLU A 156 5.08 -24.33 11.57
CA GLU A 156 4.64 -24.77 10.25
C GLU A 156 4.43 -23.58 9.31
N VAL A 157 4.76 -23.79 8.04
CA VAL A 157 4.44 -22.88 6.95
C VAL A 157 3.76 -23.66 5.85
N ARG A 158 2.61 -23.18 5.39
CA ARG A 158 1.89 -23.79 4.28
C ARG A 158 1.17 -22.76 3.43
N ARG A 159 0.98 -23.05 2.14
CA ARG A 159 0.06 -22.28 1.32
C ARG A 159 -1.33 -22.88 1.43
N ALA A 160 -2.20 -22.21 2.16
CA ALA A 160 -3.54 -22.70 2.46
C ALA A 160 -4.52 -21.53 2.71
N ALA A 161 -5.81 -21.83 2.69
CA ALA A 161 -6.81 -20.94 3.25
C ALA A 161 -6.63 -20.82 4.79
N PRO A 162 -7.00 -19.69 5.40
CA PRO A 162 -6.96 -19.50 6.85
C PRO A 162 -7.81 -20.53 7.59
N THR A 163 -7.38 -20.90 8.78
CA THR A 163 -8.13 -21.77 9.69
C THR A 163 -8.16 -21.17 11.09
N ALA A 164 -9.01 -21.67 11.98
CA ALA A 164 -9.06 -21.20 13.38
C ALA A 164 -7.72 -21.35 14.13
N VAL A 165 -6.85 -22.28 13.70
CA VAL A 165 -5.55 -22.54 14.33
C VAL A 165 -4.41 -21.81 13.63
N ALA A 166 -4.48 -21.68 12.28
CA ALA A 166 -3.49 -20.96 11.47
C ALA A 166 -4.19 -19.76 10.84
N ASN A 167 -4.18 -18.64 11.54
CA ASN A 167 -4.82 -17.40 11.15
C ASN A 167 -3.83 -16.26 10.86
N LEU A 168 -2.54 -16.51 10.95
CA LEU A 168 -1.50 -15.55 10.58
C LEU A 168 -1.00 -15.83 9.17
N SER A 169 -0.86 -14.78 8.36
CA SER A 169 -0.24 -14.83 7.03
C SER A 169 1.05 -14.05 7.01
N TRP A 170 1.94 -14.41 6.08
CA TRP A 170 3.15 -13.62 5.81
C TRP A 170 3.08 -12.97 4.43
N ALA A 171 3.22 -11.65 4.40
CA ALA A 171 3.16 -10.85 3.18
C ALA A 171 4.52 -10.34 2.68
N GLY A 172 5.61 -10.66 3.41
CA GLY A 172 6.96 -10.27 2.98
C GLY A 172 7.77 -9.49 4.01
N ASP A 173 7.15 -9.03 5.09
CA ASP A 173 7.85 -8.26 6.12
C ASP A 173 8.60 -9.16 7.07
N LEU A 174 9.85 -8.79 7.35
CA LEU A 174 10.67 -9.55 8.27
C LEU A 174 11.88 -8.76 8.81
N LEU A 175 12.43 -9.24 9.92
CA LEU A 175 13.77 -8.87 10.40
C LEU A 175 14.71 -10.05 10.19
N VAL A 176 15.95 -9.77 9.73
CA VAL A 176 16.99 -10.78 9.55
C VAL A 176 18.26 -10.34 10.28
N SER A 177 18.79 -11.18 11.16
CA SER A 177 20.13 -11.01 11.69
C SER A 177 21.16 -11.04 10.57
N THR A 178 22.11 -10.10 10.52
CA THR A 178 23.11 -10.03 9.45
C THR A 178 23.95 -11.31 9.35
N ARG A 179 24.19 -11.99 10.47
CA ARG A 179 24.87 -13.30 10.53
C ARG A 179 24.10 -14.40 9.77
N ALA A 180 22.78 -14.30 9.69
CA ALA A 180 21.92 -15.29 9.05
C ALA A 180 21.78 -15.10 7.53
N ILE A 181 22.12 -13.93 6.99
CA ILE A 181 21.94 -13.60 5.56
C ILE A 181 22.55 -14.64 4.64
N PRO A 182 23.79 -15.14 4.82
CA PRO A 182 24.36 -16.17 3.95
C PRO A 182 23.52 -17.46 3.92
N THR A 183 23.01 -17.91 5.06
CA THR A 183 22.14 -19.08 5.18
C THR A 183 20.78 -18.83 4.53
N VAL A 184 20.21 -17.66 4.70
CA VAL A 184 18.95 -17.25 4.04
C VAL A 184 19.11 -17.31 2.52
N LEU A 185 20.18 -16.71 1.98
CA LEU A 185 20.45 -16.72 0.54
C LEU A 185 20.74 -18.13 -0.01
N ALA A 186 21.42 -18.99 0.76
CA ALA A 186 21.70 -20.37 0.36
C ALA A 186 20.41 -21.23 0.34
N SER A 187 19.54 -21.07 1.34
CA SER A 187 18.29 -21.83 1.50
C SER A 187 17.26 -21.50 0.42
N SER A 188 17.39 -20.36 -0.24
CA SER A 188 16.46 -19.88 -1.27
C SER A 188 16.72 -20.46 -2.67
N ARG A 189 17.87 -21.11 -2.90
CA ARG A 189 18.21 -21.65 -4.22
C ARG A 189 17.22 -22.72 -4.64
N GLY A 190 16.54 -22.50 -5.78
CA GLY A 190 15.56 -23.44 -6.33
C GLY A 190 14.30 -23.62 -5.50
N ALA A 191 14.00 -22.70 -4.58
CA ALA A 191 12.79 -22.70 -3.76
C ALA A 191 12.06 -21.35 -3.86
N SER A 192 10.76 -21.35 -3.66
CA SER A 192 9.93 -20.14 -3.67
C SER A 192 8.82 -20.21 -2.62
N GLY A 193 8.32 -19.05 -2.23
CA GLY A 193 7.18 -18.93 -1.33
C GLY A 193 7.36 -19.67 0.00
N ALA A 194 6.36 -20.44 0.41
CA ALA A 194 6.35 -21.18 1.66
C ALA A 194 7.54 -22.14 1.83
N SER A 195 8.02 -22.77 0.75
CA SER A 195 9.13 -23.73 0.83
C SER A 195 10.47 -23.10 1.24
N VAL A 196 10.67 -21.80 0.97
CA VAL A 196 11.86 -21.08 1.48
C VAL A 196 11.78 -20.96 3.00
N LEU A 197 10.62 -20.54 3.52
CA LEU A 197 10.43 -20.35 4.96
C LEU A 197 10.60 -21.67 5.73
N THR A 198 10.06 -22.78 5.21
CA THR A 198 10.26 -24.12 5.80
C THR A 198 11.75 -24.46 5.88
N ARG A 199 12.51 -24.30 4.78
CA ARG A 199 13.97 -24.55 4.78
C ARG A 199 14.74 -23.61 5.74
N LEU A 200 14.25 -22.41 5.96
CA LEU A 200 14.84 -21.49 6.94
C LEU A 200 14.61 -22.00 8.36
N ALA A 201 13.40 -22.45 8.67
CA ALA A 201 13.04 -22.98 9.98
C ALA A 201 13.87 -24.23 10.37
N ASP A 202 14.26 -25.06 9.37
CA ASP A 202 15.13 -26.22 9.59
C ASP A 202 16.58 -25.86 9.99
N ARG A 203 17.04 -24.63 9.73
CA ARG A 203 18.46 -24.24 9.83
C ARG A 203 18.71 -23.04 10.71
N LEU A 204 17.70 -22.24 10.98
CA LEU A 204 17.78 -20.96 11.66
C LEU A 204 16.69 -20.89 12.72
N ARG A 205 16.92 -20.08 13.76
CA ARG A 205 15.87 -19.73 14.71
C ARG A 205 14.93 -18.71 14.05
N VAL A 206 13.83 -19.21 13.52
CA VAL A 206 12.77 -18.39 12.92
C VAL A 206 11.65 -18.21 13.95
N ILE A 207 11.27 -16.97 14.22
CA ILE A 207 10.14 -16.63 15.07
C ILE A 207 9.09 -15.87 14.28
N VAL A 208 7.87 -15.90 14.76
CA VAL A 208 6.74 -15.13 14.24
C VAL A 208 6.34 -14.10 15.28
N HIS A 209 6.28 -12.84 14.88
CA HIS A 209 5.70 -11.76 15.66
C HIS A 209 4.29 -11.50 15.13
N ASP A 210 3.26 -11.70 15.97
CA ASP A 210 1.90 -11.33 15.65
C ASP A 210 1.78 -9.80 15.69
N VAL A 211 1.35 -9.19 14.59
CA VAL A 211 1.21 -7.73 14.48
C VAL A 211 0.16 -7.19 15.46
N VAL A 212 -0.80 -8.01 15.88
CA VAL A 212 -1.79 -7.61 16.90
C VAL A 212 -1.14 -7.30 18.25
N ASP A 213 -0.03 -7.98 18.57
CA ASP A 213 0.72 -7.74 19.81
C ASP A 213 1.60 -6.50 19.75
N ALA A 214 1.73 -5.87 18.57
CA ALA A 214 2.52 -4.66 18.40
C ALA A 214 1.72 -3.40 18.74
N SER A 215 2.43 -2.36 19.17
CA SER A 215 1.84 -1.06 19.43
C SER A 215 2.38 0.01 18.49
N LEU A 216 1.64 1.12 18.41
CA LEU A 216 2.11 2.36 17.82
C LEU A 216 2.07 3.46 18.87
N PRO A 217 3.13 4.27 19.00
CA PRO A 217 3.10 5.45 19.86
C PRO A 217 1.88 6.34 19.55
N GLY A 218 1.13 6.70 20.60
CA GLY A 218 -0.05 7.56 20.49
C GLY A 218 -1.37 6.84 20.22
N VAL A 219 -1.38 5.62 19.68
CA VAL A 219 -2.61 4.86 19.35
C VAL A 219 -2.74 3.58 20.18
N GLY A 220 -1.64 2.90 20.48
CA GLY A 220 -1.64 1.69 21.31
C GLY A 220 -1.87 0.38 20.54
N HIS A 221 -2.09 0.44 19.22
CA HIS A 221 -2.19 -0.75 18.36
C HIS A 221 -1.48 -0.51 17.03
N ALA A 222 -0.96 -1.55 16.42
CA ALA A 222 -0.43 -1.52 15.05
C ALA A 222 -1.58 -1.45 14.03
N TYR A 223 -1.26 -0.99 12.82
CA TYR A 223 -2.19 -1.04 11.69
C TYR A 223 -1.57 -1.84 10.55
N TRP A 224 -2.39 -2.67 9.93
CA TRP A 224 -2.01 -3.37 8.72
C TRP A 224 -3.22 -3.51 7.78
N HIS A 225 -2.96 -3.48 6.49
CA HIS A 225 -3.97 -3.71 5.45
C HIS A 225 -3.30 -4.22 4.18
N GLU A 226 -3.70 -5.40 3.73
CA GLU A 226 -3.29 -6.00 2.47
C GLU A 226 -4.46 -5.99 1.49
N PRO A 227 -4.39 -5.23 0.37
CA PRO A 227 -5.46 -5.17 -0.61
C PRO A 227 -5.48 -6.45 -1.45
N THR A 228 -6.32 -7.41 -1.08
CA THR A 228 -6.48 -8.68 -1.79
C THR A 228 -7.47 -8.60 -2.95
N SER A 229 -8.29 -7.55 -2.95
CA SER A 229 -9.25 -7.22 -4.01
C SER A 229 -9.46 -5.71 -4.09
N ILE A 230 -10.13 -5.27 -5.15
CA ILE A 230 -10.55 -3.86 -5.29
C ILE A 230 -11.50 -3.48 -4.16
N GLU A 231 -12.37 -4.40 -3.75
CA GLU A 231 -13.34 -4.19 -2.68
C GLU A 231 -12.65 -3.99 -1.33
N THR A 232 -11.64 -4.79 -1.00
CA THR A 232 -10.87 -4.63 0.26
C THR A 232 -10.08 -3.33 0.27
N TYR A 233 -9.48 -2.97 -0.88
CA TYR A 233 -8.81 -1.68 -1.04
C TYR A 233 -9.77 -0.50 -0.86
N TYR A 234 -10.94 -0.55 -1.51
CA TYR A 234 -11.97 0.47 -1.36
C TYR A 234 -12.46 0.57 0.09
N ALA A 235 -12.73 -0.55 0.74
CA ALA A 235 -13.18 -0.57 2.13
C ALA A 235 -12.17 0.09 3.08
N ALA A 236 -10.87 -0.19 2.90
CA ALA A 236 -9.83 0.44 3.71
C ALA A 236 -9.72 1.96 3.49
N GLN A 237 -9.98 2.44 2.28
CA GLN A 237 -10.03 3.88 1.98
C GLN A 237 -11.24 4.55 2.65
N MET A 238 -12.41 3.89 2.62
CA MET A 238 -13.64 4.41 3.23
C MET A 238 -13.56 4.40 4.77
N ASP A 239 -12.90 3.42 5.38
CA ASP A 239 -12.66 3.39 6.83
C ASP A 239 -11.96 4.68 7.31
N LEU A 240 -11.03 5.21 6.52
CA LEU A 240 -10.31 6.44 6.84
C LEU A 240 -11.20 7.70 6.89
N CYS A 241 -12.37 7.66 6.27
CA CYS A 241 -13.38 8.72 6.34
C CYS A 241 -14.27 8.62 7.59
N GLY A 242 -14.16 7.53 8.35
CA GLY A 242 -14.93 7.28 9.56
C GLY A 242 -14.52 8.18 10.73
N GLN A 243 -15.37 8.21 11.75
CA GLN A 243 -15.10 8.99 12.98
C GLN A 243 -13.93 8.44 13.81
N ARG A 244 -13.65 7.16 13.71
CA ARG A 244 -12.56 6.45 14.40
C ARG A 244 -11.90 5.49 13.45
N PRO A 245 -11.11 6.00 12.50
CA PRO A 245 -10.43 5.15 11.54
C PRO A 245 -9.42 4.24 12.25
N ALA A 246 -9.25 3.02 11.73
CA ALA A 246 -8.27 2.09 12.26
C ALA A 246 -6.82 2.60 12.08
N LEU A 247 -6.55 3.38 11.03
CA LEU A 247 -5.30 4.11 10.83
C LEU A 247 -5.50 5.60 11.14
N ASP A 248 -4.85 6.09 12.19
CA ASP A 248 -4.82 7.52 12.50
C ASP A 248 -3.74 8.24 11.67
N LEU A 249 -4.17 8.91 10.61
CA LEU A 249 -3.29 9.72 9.74
C LEU A 249 -2.73 10.98 10.42
N PHE A 250 -3.34 11.40 11.51
CA PHE A 250 -3.01 12.63 12.23
C PHE A 250 -2.27 12.39 13.54
N ASN A 251 -1.80 11.17 13.79
CA ASN A 251 -1.07 10.82 15.00
C ASN A 251 0.25 11.60 15.10
N PRO A 252 0.40 12.56 16.03
CA PRO A 252 1.61 13.36 16.14
C PRO A 252 2.82 12.58 16.68
N ALA A 253 2.59 11.43 17.33
CA ALA A 253 3.65 10.55 17.81
C ALA A 253 4.15 9.59 16.70
N TRP A 254 3.40 9.49 15.59
CA TRP A 254 3.75 8.66 14.43
C TRP A 254 3.48 9.43 13.12
N PRO A 255 4.19 10.55 12.87
CA PRO A 255 3.89 11.42 11.74
C PRO A 255 4.16 10.74 10.41
N LEU A 256 3.27 10.96 9.46
CA LEU A 256 3.50 10.56 8.07
C LEU A 256 4.31 11.65 7.34
N PRO A 257 5.24 11.29 6.45
CA PRO A 257 6.00 12.28 5.69
C PRO A 257 5.06 13.04 4.75
N ALA A 258 5.44 14.26 4.40
CA ALA A 258 4.74 15.01 3.36
C ALA A 258 4.75 14.20 2.04
N ALA A 259 3.61 14.12 1.38
CA ALA A 259 3.51 13.45 0.10
C ALA A 259 4.43 14.12 -0.94
N PRO A 260 5.11 13.34 -1.80
CA PRO A 260 5.98 13.91 -2.82
C PRO A 260 5.18 14.69 -3.87
N GLY A 261 5.66 15.86 -4.21
CA GLY A 261 5.06 16.78 -5.18
C GLY A 261 4.29 17.91 -4.49
N GLN A 262 4.53 19.12 -4.92
CA GLN A 262 3.87 20.31 -4.39
C GLN A 262 2.68 20.66 -5.26
N LEU A 263 1.48 20.40 -4.77
CA LEU A 263 0.27 21.05 -5.25
C LEU A 263 -0.10 22.16 -4.27
N GLY A 264 -0.89 23.12 -4.73
CA GLY A 264 -1.46 24.14 -3.84
C GLY A 264 -2.41 23.49 -2.81
N PRO A 265 -2.77 24.21 -1.75
CA PRO A 265 -3.76 23.70 -0.79
C PRO A 265 -5.10 23.43 -1.48
N ALA A 266 -5.89 22.53 -0.88
CA ALA A 266 -7.26 22.27 -1.33
C ALA A 266 -8.09 23.57 -1.28
N ARG A 267 -8.93 23.77 -2.29
CA ARG A 267 -9.80 24.94 -2.42
C ARG A 267 -11.27 24.55 -2.47
N MET A 268 -12.03 25.00 -1.47
CA MET A 268 -13.50 24.95 -1.45
C MET A 268 -14.03 26.32 -1.85
N GLY A 269 -14.74 26.42 -2.96
CA GLY A 269 -15.22 27.67 -3.52
C GLY A 269 -16.72 27.73 -3.67
N LEU A 270 -17.22 28.89 -4.09
CA LEU A 270 -18.58 29.06 -4.55
C LEU A 270 -18.66 28.74 -6.03
N ASP A 271 -19.83 28.31 -6.48
CA ASP A 271 -20.16 28.30 -7.91
C ASP A 271 -20.59 29.70 -8.41
N ASP A 272 -20.90 29.80 -9.70
CA ASP A 272 -21.35 31.05 -10.30
C ASP A 272 -22.73 31.50 -9.75
N GLY A 273 -23.51 30.62 -9.15
CA GLY A 273 -24.76 30.88 -8.48
C GLY A 273 -24.62 31.26 -7.01
N GLY A 274 -23.43 31.27 -6.46
CA GLY A 274 -23.12 31.56 -5.07
C GLY A 274 -23.35 30.40 -4.09
N HIS A 275 -23.53 29.15 -4.59
CA HIS A 275 -23.64 27.98 -3.74
C HIS A 275 -22.25 27.51 -3.30
N ALA A 276 -22.11 27.23 -2.00
CA ALA A 276 -20.85 26.82 -1.41
C ALA A 276 -20.55 25.34 -1.69
N ALA A 277 -19.26 25.03 -1.88
CA ALA A 277 -18.78 23.66 -1.84
C ALA A 277 -18.81 23.11 -0.42
N HIS A 278 -19.22 21.84 -0.26
CA HIS A 278 -19.28 21.13 1.01
C HIS A 278 -18.56 19.80 0.93
N ALA A 279 -17.73 19.51 1.94
CA ALA A 279 -17.11 18.20 2.13
C ALA A 279 -17.37 17.74 3.58
N VAL A 280 -18.01 16.59 3.77
CA VAL A 280 -18.39 16.05 5.08
C VAL A 280 -17.83 14.65 5.23
N SER A 281 -17.08 14.37 6.31
CA SER A 281 -16.43 13.08 6.54
C SER A 281 -15.55 12.66 5.36
N CYS A 282 -14.79 13.59 4.80
CA CYS A 282 -13.94 13.35 3.63
C CYS A 282 -12.46 13.49 3.97
N LEU A 283 -11.61 12.70 3.28
CA LEU A 283 -10.19 13.03 3.13
C LEU A 283 -10.01 13.84 1.86
N VAL A 284 -9.42 15.03 1.98
CA VAL A 284 -9.25 15.97 0.87
C VAL A 284 -7.76 16.25 0.71
N ALA A 285 -7.18 15.79 -0.39
CA ALA A 285 -5.76 15.95 -0.66
C ALA A 285 -5.40 17.32 -1.24
N ASP A 286 -4.09 17.59 -1.34
CA ASP A 286 -3.56 18.82 -1.94
C ASP A 286 -4.04 19.02 -3.39
N GLY A 287 -4.29 20.27 -3.77
CA GLY A 287 -4.69 20.64 -5.11
C GLY A 287 -6.14 20.32 -5.49
N VAL A 288 -6.93 19.75 -4.59
CA VAL A 288 -8.37 19.55 -4.83
C VAL A 288 -9.07 20.90 -5.02
N VAL A 289 -9.92 20.99 -6.03
CA VAL A 289 -10.76 22.14 -6.30
C VAL A 289 -12.23 21.73 -6.36
N MET A 290 -13.05 22.25 -5.43
CA MET A 290 -14.49 22.07 -5.46
C MET A 290 -15.17 23.43 -5.73
N ARG A 291 -16.06 23.47 -6.73
CA ARG A 291 -16.74 24.68 -7.19
C ARG A 291 -18.25 24.55 -6.96
N GLY A 292 -18.71 24.69 -5.70
CA GLY A 292 -20.14 24.55 -5.37
C GLY A 292 -20.67 23.11 -5.43
N GLY A 293 -19.78 22.09 -5.41
CA GLY A 293 -20.16 20.68 -5.36
C GLY A 293 -20.28 20.16 -3.92
N TYR A 294 -20.84 18.96 -3.78
CA TYR A 294 -21.00 18.26 -2.51
C TYR A 294 -20.22 16.95 -2.50
N ALA A 295 -19.51 16.68 -1.43
CA ALA A 295 -18.86 15.39 -1.21
C ALA A 295 -19.14 14.88 0.22
N ALA A 296 -19.46 13.59 0.36
CA ALA A 296 -19.66 12.96 1.66
C ALA A 296 -18.96 11.58 1.71
N THR A 297 -18.40 11.24 2.86
CA THR A 297 -17.76 9.94 3.13
C THR A 297 -16.87 9.51 1.97
N SER A 298 -16.02 10.41 1.49
CA SER A 298 -15.27 10.20 0.25
C SER A 298 -13.80 10.57 0.39
N VAL A 299 -12.95 9.89 -0.37
CA VAL A 299 -11.52 10.24 -0.49
C VAL A 299 -11.31 10.97 -1.81
N LEU A 300 -10.85 12.21 -1.73
CA LEU A 300 -10.49 13.04 -2.87
C LEU A 300 -8.98 13.11 -2.98
N GLY A 301 -8.43 12.42 -3.98
CA GLY A 301 -7.01 12.39 -4.29
C GLY A 301 -6.49 13.72 -4.79
N ARG A 302 -5.20 13.79 -5.06
CA ARG A 302 -4.48 15.01 -5.40
C ARG A 302 -4.95 15.62 -6.72
N GLY A 303 -5.24 16.91 -6.70
CA GLY A 303 -5.63 17.64 -7.92
C GLY A 303 -7.00 17.25 -8.50
N VAL A 304 -7.86 16.60 -7.73
CA VAL A 304 -9.23 16.31 -8.12
C VAL A 304 -10.02 17.59 -8.30
N VAL A 305 -10.85 17.65 -9.34
CA VAL A 305 -11.78 18.75 -9.58
C VAL A 305 -13.21 18.24 -9.48
N VAL A 306 -14.03 18.92 -8.67
CA VAL A 306 -15.48 18.68 -8.53
C VAL A 306 -16.22 19.94 -8.93
N GLU A 307 -16.98 19.86 -10.04
CA GLU A 307 -17.69 21.01 -10.59
C GLU A 307 -19.04 21.27 -9.89
N CYS A 308 -19.65 22.42 -10.22
CA CYS A 308 -20.87 22.88 -9.58
C CYS A 308 -22.03 21.90 -9.71
N GLY A 309 -22.80 21.74 -8.63
CA GLY A 309 -23.94 20.83 -8.56
C GLY A 309 -23.58 19.35 -8.59
N ALA A 310 -22.29 18.97 -8.65
CA ALA A 310 -21.90 17.58 -8.56
C ALA A 310 -22.06 17.05 -7.13
N GLU A 311 -22.52 15.82 -6.99
CA GLU A 311 -22.71 15.11 -5.73
C GLU A 311 -21.89 13.83 -5.72
N VAL A 312 -21.06 13.66 -4.69
CA VAL A 312 -20.11 12.53 -4.56
C VAL A 312 -20.30 11.89 -3.19
N GLU A 313 -20.82 10.67 -3.15
CA GLU A 313 -21.05 9.92 -1.92
C GLU A 313 -20.34 8.57 -1.92
N ASP A 314 -19.71 8.22 -0.81
CA ASP A 314 -19.01 6.95 -0.65
C ASP A 314 -18.06 6.65 -1.85
N CYS A 315 -17.26 7.62 -2.27
CA CYS A 315 -16.44 7.50 -3.46
C CYS A 315 -14.93 7.61 -3.16
N LEU A 316 -14.15 6.89 -3.96
CA LEU A 316 -12.71 7.08 -4.07
C LEU A 316 -12.40 7.79 -5.39
N LEU A 317 -12.05 9.06 -5.32
CA LEU A 317 -11.61 9.85 -6.46
C LEU A 317 -10.09 9.87 -6.47
N MET A 318 -9.47 9.20 -7.45
CA MET A 318 -8.02 9.14 -7.58
C MET A 318 -7.45 10.42 -8.18
N ASP A 319 -6.12 10.55 -8.16
CA ASP A 319 -5.40 11.77 -8.53
C ASP A 319 -5.80 12.32 -9.91
N GLY A 320 -6.07 13.63 -9.96
CA GLY A 320 -6.32 14.37 -11.17
C GLY A 320 -7.61 14.01 -11.92
N CYS A 321 -8.53 13.26 -11.30
CA CYS A 321 -9.82 13.02 -11.94
C CYS A 321 -10.69 14.28 -11.91
N HIS A 322 -11.64 14.38 -12.86
CA HIS A 322 -12.54 15.51 -13.03
C HIS A 322 -13.98 15.03 -12.99
N ILE A 323 -14.77 15.59 -12.08
CA ILE A 323 -16.20 15.30 -11.93
C ILE A 323 -16.98 16.48 -12.54
N GLY A 324 -17.73 16.19 -13.59
CA GLY A 324 -18.49 17.17 -14.36
C GLY A 324 -19.66 17.79 -13.59
N ARG A 325 -20.22 18.86 -14.14
CA ARG A 325 -21.32 19.62 -13.54
C ARG A 325 -22.57 18.77 -13.35
N GLY A 326 -23.18 18.84 -12.17
CA GLY A 326 -24.41 18.08 -11.88
C GLY A 326 -24.25 16.57 -12.00
N ALA A 327 -23.04 16.03 -11.96
CA ALA A 327 -22.83 14.59 -11.94
C ALA A 327 -23.10 14.02 -10.53
N HIS A 328 -23.78 12.86 -10.48
CA HIS A 328 -24.10 12.17 -9.23
C HIS A 328 -23.36 10.83 -9.17
N LEU A 329 -22.49 10.68 -8.15
CA LEU A 329 -21.67 9.49 -7.96
C LEU A 329 -21.93 8.88 -6.59
N ARG A 330 -22.12 7.56 -6.56
CA ARG A 330 -22.24 6.81 -5.33
C ARG A 330 -21.53 5.47 -5.42
N ARG A 331 -20.76 5.09 -4.36
CA ARG A 331 -20.02 3.83 -4.28
C ARG A 331 -19.18 3.58 -5.53
N ALA A 332 -18.34 4.53 -5.88
CA ALA A 332 -17.55 4.47 -7.09
C ALA A 332 -16.06 4.70 -6.81
N ILE A 333 -15.22 4.06 -7.63
CA ILE A 333 -13.82 4.41 -7.79
C ILE A 333 -13.65 5.11 -9.13
N VAL A 334 -13.26 6.38 -9.10
CA VAL A 334 -12.86 7.12 -10.30
C VAL A 334 -11.36 7.11 -10.37
N THR A 335 -10.81 6.42 -11.37
CA THR A 335 -9.36 6.20 -11.47
C THR A 335 -8.62 7.46 -11.90
N ALA A 336 -7.31 7.48 -11.70
CA ALA A 336 -6.50 8.69 -11.93
C ALA A 336 -6.66 9.25 -13.35
N GLY A 337 -6.87 10.56 -13.43
CA GLY A 337 -7.07 11.29 -14.68
C GLY A 337 -8.37 10.99 -15.45
N ALA A 338 -9.28 10.19 -14.88
CA ALA A 338 -10.57 9.94 -15.51
C ALA A 338 -11.48 11.18 -15.45
N VAL A 339 -12.30 11.34 -16.47
CA VAL A 339 -13.28 12.44 -16.57
C VAL A 339 -14.69 11.86 -16.55
N VAL A 340 -15.45 12.27 -15.56
CA VAL A 340 -16.88 11.99 -15.46
C VAL A 340 -17.64 13.11 -16.17
N PRO A 341 -18.48 12.82 -17.18
CA PRO A 341 -19.23 13.82 -17.92
C PRO A 341 -20.24 14.60 -17.05
N ASP A 342 -20.64 15.79 -17.53
CA ASP A 342 -21.70 16.57 -16.93
C ASP A 342 -23.01 15.76 -16.85
N GLY A 343 -23.73 15.84 -15.72
CA GLY A 343 -25.00 15.16 -15.48
C GLY A 343 -24.93 13.62 -15.46
N ALA A 344 -23.73 13.03 -15.39
CA ALA A 344 -23.61 11.58 -15.33
C ALA A 344 -24.11 11.01 -13.99
N GLU A 345 -24.83 9.90 -14.05
CA GLU A 345 -25.27 9.14 -12.88
C GLU A 345 -24.48 7.82 -12.76
N ILE A 346 -23.77 7.61 -11.63
CA ILE A 346 -22.91 6.46 -11.40
C ILE A 346 -23.22 5.84 -10.05
N GLY A 347 -23.38 4.50 -10.01
CA GLY A 347 -23.64 3.75 -8.77
C GLY A 347 -25.12 3.58 -8.44
N TRP A 348 -26.01 3.84 -9.40
CA TRP A 348 -27.43 3.51 -9.36
C TRP A 348 -27.75 2.31 -10.26
N SER A 349 -29.02 2.09 -10.56
CA SER A 349 -29.50 0.87 -11.27
C SER A 349 -28.97 0.71 -12.69
N VAL A 350 -28.56 1.78 -13.33
CA VAL A 350 -28.02 1.77 -14.70
C VAL A 350 -26.56 2.21 -14.66
N THR A 351 -25.67 1.31 -15.05
CA THR A 351 -24.25 1.65 -15.20
C THR A 351 -24.00 2.08 -16.63
N PRO A 352 -23.42 3.27 -16.86
CA PRO A 352 -23.05 3.70 -18.21
C PRO A 352 -22.07 2.70 -18.87
N GLU A 353 -22.11 2.55 -20.19
CA GLU A 353 -21.23 1.63 -20.95
C GLU A 353 -19.73 1.88 -20.73
N TRP A 354 -19.34 3.10 -20.36
CA TRP A 354 -17.97 3.51 -20.07
C TRP A 354 -17.55 3.29 -18.60
N ALA A 355 -18.42 2.74 -17.78
CA ALA A 355 -18.12 2.38 -16.38
C ALA A 355 -18.32 0.87 -16.17
N GLN A 356 -17.61 0.31 -15.20
CA GLN A 356 -17.67 -1.13 -14.92
C GLN A 356 -18.32 -1.36 -13.55
N ALA A 357 -19.54 -1.88 -13.56
CA ALA A 357 -20.21 -2.34 -12.34
C ALA A 357 -19.65 -3.68 -11.89
N ARG A 358 -19.45 -3.84 -10.59
CA ARG A 358 -19.03 -5.09 -9.96
C ARG A 358 -20.19 -5.74 -9.20
N ALA A 359 -20.11 -7.05 -8.99
CA ALA A 359 -21.10 -7.78 -8.22
C ALA A 359 -21.30 -7.26 -6.77
N SER A 360 -20.29 -6.58 -6.23
CA SER A 360 -20.33 -5.90 -4.93
C SER A 360 -21.13 -4.59 -4.91
N GLY A 361 -21.66 -4.14 -6.05
CA GLY A 361 -22.29 -2.84 -6.19
C GLY A 361 -21.33 -1.66 -6.28
N LEU A 362 -20.02 -1.92 -6.36
CA LEU A 362 -18.99 -0.90 -6.59
C LEU A 362 -18.86 -0.66 -8.11
N THR A 363 -18.75 0.61 -8.49
CA THR A 363 -18.56 0.98 -9.91
C THR A 363 -17.16 1.56 -10.12
N ILE A 364 -16.47 1.11 -11.18
CA ILE A 364 -15.14 1.61 -11.55
C ILE A 364 -15.27 2.47 -12.80
N VAL A 365 -14.73 3.67 -12.75
CA VAL A 365 -14.63 4.61 -13.86
C VAL A 365 -13.18 4.77 -14.25
N ALA A 366 -12.82 4.31 -15.44
CA ALA A 366 -11.46 4.43 -15.99
C ALA A 366 -11.37 5.61 -17.00
N PRO A 367 -10.16 6.15 -17.26
CA PRO A 367 -9.99 7.12 -18.32
C PRO A 367 -10.50 6.56 -19.65
N ARG A 368 -11.31 7.32 -20.38
CA ARG A 368 -11.63 6.97 -21.76
C ARG A 368 -10.34 7.00 -22.56
N LEU A 369 -9.92 5.88 -23.12
CA LEU A 369 -8.99 5.88 -24.23
C LEU A 369 -9.64 6.76 -25.29
N ARG A 370 -9.12 7.96 -25.55
CA ARG A 370 -9.39 8.69 -26.80
C ARG A 370 -8.79 7.79 -27.88
N LEU A 371 -9.58 6.93 -28.47
CA LEU A 371 -9.31 6.48 -29.83
C LEU A 371 -9.30 7.78 -30.64
N GLY A 372 -8.10 8.20 -31.04
CA GLY A 372 -7.96 9.34 -31.94
C GLY A 372 -8.83 9.06 -33.15
N THR A 373 -9.95 9.77 -33.25
CA THR A 373 -10.58 9.96 -34.54
C THR A 373 -9.58 10.79 -35.33
N THR A 374 -8.76 10.13 -36.14
CA THR A 374 -8.16 10.75 -37.30
C THR A 374 -9.36 11.10 -38.20
N GLU A 375 -9.92 12.30 -37.99
CA GLU A 375 -10.54 13.01 -39.08
C GLU A 375 -9.38 13.41 -39.97
N ASP A 376 -9.12 12.56 -40.94
CA ASP A 376 -8.71 12.92 -42.28
C ASP A 376 -8.48 11.60 -43.02
N GLY A 377 -9.44 11.30 -43.92
CA GLY A 377 -9.29 10.25 -44.88
C GLY A 377 -8.18 10.61 -45.88
N GLU A 378 -7.11 9.81 -45.86
CA GLU A 378 -6.37 9.52 -47.08
C GLU A 378 -5.64 8.19 -46.91
N SER A 379 -6.17 7.20 -47.61
CA SER A 379 -5.51 5.96 -47.90
C SER A 379 -4.27 6.25 -48.74
N SER A 380 -3.10 5.94 -48.25
CA SER A 380 -1.97 5.64 -49.11
C SER A 380 -1.24 4.41 -48.65
N ALA A 381 -1.56 3.31 -49.31
CA ALA A 381 -0.72 2.15 -49.36
C ALA A 381 0.62 2.54 -50.01
N ILE A 382 1.74 2.34 -49.29
CA ILE A 382 3.03 2.16 -49.97
C ILE A 382 3.68 0.95 -49.28
N GLY A 383 3.79 -0.12 -50.07
CA GLY A 383 4.65 -1.26 -49.79
C GLY A 383 6.12 -0.95 -50.08
N ALA A 384 6.99 -1.56 -49.35
CA ALA A 384 8.20 -2.27 -49.69
C ALA A 384 8.89 -2.70 -48.40
#